data_3a6ffaec9cc141289656e28b2d0bbc46
#
_entry.id   3a6ffaec9cc141289656e28b2d0bbc46
#
_cell.length_a   1.000
_cell.length_b   1.000
_cell.length_c   1.000
_cell.angle_alpha   90.00
_cell.angle_beta   90.00
_cell.angle_gamma   90.00
#
_symmetry.space_group_name_H-M   'P 1'
#
loop_
_entity.id
_entity.type
_entity.pdbx_description
1 polymer ?
#
loop_
_entity_poly.entity_id
_entity_poly.type
_entity_poly.pdbx_seq_one_letter_code
_entity_poly.pdbx_strand_id
1 'polypeptide(L)'
;MAPLRTSPPPPQATELRRWELADPAGLRALRASLHEALTGERLLDGQNLDEIPELIVLVATELATNALKHGIPPTIVRLLAIDESLILDVADHDLSTIPELSDTRPMGAGGRGLQIAMAVSLEVGWYATDRTKNIWASFPRR
;
A
#
# COMPACT_ATOMS: atom_id res chain seq x y z
N MET A 1 -20.30 4.12 7.80
CA MET A 1 -19.03 3.79 7.18
C MET A 1 -18.97 4.26 5.74
N ALA A 2 -17.99 5.02 5.39
CA ALA A 2 -17.87 5.58 4.06
C ALA A 2 -16.97 4.71 3.18
N PRO A 3 -17.33 4.53 1.92
CA PRO A 3 -16.42 3.87 1.00
C PRO A 3 -15.20 4.74 0.73
N LEU A 4 -14.12 4.11 0.37
CA LEU A 4 -12.91 4.81 0.00
C LEU A 4 -13.13 5.49 -1.35
N ARG A 5 -12.57 6.66 -1.51
CA ARG A 5 -12.75 7.43 -2.74
C ARG A 5 -12.13 6.69 -3.94
N THR A 6 -12.88 6.63 -5.02
CA THR A 6 -12.40 6.01 -6.25
C THR A 6 -11.52 7.02 -6.99
N SER A 7 -10.26 6.67 -7.16
CA SER A 7 -9.31 7.59 -7.80
C SER A 7 -8.05 6.82 -8.15
N PRO A 8 -7.71 6.70 -9.43
CA PRO A 8 -6.44 6.06 -9.79
C PRO A 8 -5.27 6.95 -9.43
N PRO A 9 -4.07 6.38 -9.27
CA PRO A 9 -2.88 7.19 -9.05
C PRO A 9 -2.53 7.96 -10.31
N PRO A 10 -1.66 8.97 -10.20
CA PRO A 10 -1.26 9.73 -11.37
C PRO A 10 -0.68 8.82 -12.45
N PRO A 11 -1.12 8.98 -13.70
CA PRO A 11 -0.67 8.08 -14.76
C PRO A 11 0.82 8.21 -15.10
N GLN A 12 1.45 9.30 -14.71
CA GLN A 12 2.87 9.49 -14.98
C GLN A 12 3.76 8.76 -13.99
N ALA A 13 3.19 8.14 -12.96
CA ALA A 13 3.99 7.46 -11.96
C ALA A 13 4.78 6.31 -12.59
N THR A 14 6.04 6.18 -12.17
CA THR A 14 6.95 5.17 -12.68
C THR A 14 7.07 4.05 -11.67
N GLU A 15 6.91 2.82 -12.13
CA GLU A 15 7.04 1.66 -11.24
C GLU A 15 8.51 1.43 -10.94
N LEU A 16 8.86 1.43 -9.67
CA LEU A 16 10.22 1.17 -9.22
C LEU A 16 10.44 -0.29 -8.87
N ARG A 17 9.48 -0.91 -8.21
CA ARG A 17 9.54 -2.30 -7.79
C ARG A 17 8.16 -2.92 -7.77
N ARG A 18 8.13 -4.25 -7.88
CA ARG A 18 6.88 -5.01 -7.87
C ARG A 18 7.12 -6.33 -7.14
N TRP A 19 6.16 -6.71 -6.32
CA TRP A 19 6.20 -7.99 -5.60
C TRP A 19 4.88 -8.70 -5.77
N GLU A 20 4.93 -10.03 -5.88
CA GLU A 20 3.74 -10.86 -5.93
C GLU A 20 3.74 -11.80 -4.72
N LEU A 21 2.61 -11.86 -4.04
CA LEU A 21 2.47 -12.67 -2.84
C LEU A 21 1.32 -13.64 -3.03
N ALA A 22 1.61 -14.92 -2.83
CA ALA A 22 0.57 -15.95 -2.94
C ALA A 22 -0.06 -16.26 -1.58
N ASP A 23 0.68 -16.00 -0.50
CA ASP A 23 0.20 -16.30 0.84
C ASP A 23 0.98 -15.44 1.85
N PRO A 24 0.56 -15.47 3.13
CA PRO A 24 1.21 -14.61 4.14
C PRO A 24 2.68 -14.91 4.37
N ALA A 25 3.18 -16.06 3.94
CA ALA A 25 4.58 -16.37 4.14
C ALA A 25 5.49 -15.39 3.41
N GLY A 26 4.99 -14.70 2.38
CA GLY A 26 5.79 -13.73 1.64
C GLY A 26 5.89 -12.37 2.30
N LEU A 27 5.16 -12.11 3.37
CA LEU A 27 5.12 -10.77 3.96
C LEU A 27 6.46 -10.35 4.54
N ARG A 28 7.20 -11.28 5.14
CA ARG A 28 8.50 -10.93 5.69
C ARG A 28 9.48 -10.50 4.61
N ALA A 29 9.50 -11.23 3.50
CA ALA A 29 10.37 -10.89 2.38
C ALA A 29 9.95 -9.57 1.76
N LEU A 30 8.65 -9.31 1.67
CA LEU A 30 8.15 -8.04 1.17
C LEU A 30 8.66 -6.89 2.03
N ARG A 31 8.55 -7.01 3.35
CA ARG A 31 8.98 -5.94 4.25
C ARG A 31 10.46 -5.64 4.10
N ALA A 32 11.27 -6.68 4.05
CA ALA A 32 12.71 -6.49 3.93
C ALA A 32 13.08 -5.87 2.60
N SER A 33 12.50 -6.37 1.51
CA SER A 33 12.81 -5.88 0.19
C SER A 33 12.32 -4.46 -0.01
N LEU A 34 11.14 -4.14 0.50
CA LEU A 34 10.58 -2.80 0.39
C LEU A 34 11.43 -1.81 1.18
N HIS A 35 11.81 -2.18 2.39
CA HIS A 35 12.66 -1.29 3.20
C HIS A 35 13.98 -1.03 2.49
N GLU A 36 14.56 -2.06 1.92
CA GLU A 36 15.82 -1.90 1.18
C GLU A 36 15.63 -0.98 -0.03
N ALA A 37 14.55 -1.15 -0.76
CA ALA A 37 14.28 -0.31 -1.91
C ALA A 37 14.11 1.14 -1.51
N LEU A 38 13.43 1.38 -0.40
CA LEU A 38 13.17 2.74 0.05
C LEU A 38 14.44 3.43 0.54
N THR A 39 15.28 2.72 1.27
CA THR A 39 16.53 3.33 1.74
C THR A 39 17.49 3.53 0.59
N GLY A 40 17.44 2.66 -0.42
CA GLY A 40 18.27 2.81 -1.60
C GLY A 40 17.89 4.00 -2.46
N GLU A 41 16.67 4.51 -2.30
CA GLU A 41 16.22 5.69 -3.04
C GLU A 41 16.84 6.98 -2.56
N ARG A 42 17.58 6.92 -1.46
CA ARG A 42 18.28 8.09 -0.95
C ARG A 42 17.32 9.24 -0.71
N LEU A 43 16.38 8.96 0.14
CA LEU A 43 15.29 9.90 0.35
C LEU A 43 15.78 11.28 0.74
N LEU A 44 16.76 11.36 1.63
CA LEU A 44 17.35 12.62 2.00
C LEU A 44 18.63 12.36 2.73
N ASP A 45 19.37 13.42 2.99
CA ASP A 45 20.59 13.33 3.76
C ASP A 45 20.33 13.73 5.20
N GLY A 46 20.63 12.80 6.10
CA GLY A 46 20.73 13.12 7.50
C GLY A 46 19.47 13.71 8.13
N GLN A 47 18.33 13.39 7.58
CA GLN A 47 17.08 13.92 8.11
C GLN A 47 16.32 12.81 8.82
N ASN A 48 15.06 13.05 9.13
CA ASN A 48 14.22 12.07 9.81
C ASN A 48 13.75 11.01 8.85
N LEU A 49 14.67 10.44 8.13
CA LEU A 49 14.34 9.57 7.02
C LEU A 49 13.82 8.23 7.44
N ASP A 50 14.14 7.84 8.66
CA ASP A 50 13.70 6.53 9.13
C ASP A 50 12.19 6.45 9.22
N GLU A 51 11.54 7.57 9.43
CA GLU A 51 10.09 7.55 9.64
C GLU A 51 9.32 7.23 8.36
N ILE A 52 9.73 7.81 7.23
CA ILE A 52 8.98 7.60 6.00
C ILE A 52 9.11 6.17 5.51
N PRO A 53 10.31 5.60 5.40
CA PRO A 53 10.40 4.20 4.99
C PRO A 53 9.63 3.27 5.91
N GLU A 54 9.69 3.51 7.21
CA GLU A 54 8.97 2.65 8.15
C GLU A 54 7.48 2.78 8.02
N LEU A 55 6.98 4.00 7.78
CA LEU A 55 5.56 4.19 7.58
C LEU A 55 5.07 3.51 6.31
N ILE A 56 5.85 3.59 5.23
CA ILE A 56 5.47 2.93 3.99
C ILE A 56 5.45 1.42 4.18
N VAL A 57 6.47 0.87 4.87
CA VAL A 57 6.50 -0.56 5.14
C VAL A 57 5.31 -0.98 6.00
N LEU A 58 4.95 -0.17 6.98
CA LEU A 58 3.80 -0.46 7.82
C LEU A 58 2.52 -0.50 7.01
N VAL A 59 2.29 0.52 6.18
CA VAL A 59 1.08 0.58 5.37
C VAL A 59 1.07 -0.59 4.37
N ALA A 60 2.20 -0.88 3.75
CA ALA A 60 2.28 -1.98 2.81
C ALA A 60 1.95 -3.31 3.48
N THR A 61 2.48 -3.53 4.68
CA THR A 61 2.22 -4.76 5.41
C THR A 61 0.74 -4.90 5.74
N GLU A 62 0.13 -3.81 6.21
CA GLU A 62 -1.28 -3.86 6.58
C GLU A 62 -2.18 -4.07 5.38
N LEU A 63 -1.94 -3.34 4.30
CA LEU A 63 -2.75 -3.48 3.10
C LEU A 63 -2.56 -4.84 2.45
N ALA A 64 -1.32 -5.33 2.40
CA ALA A 64 -1.06 -6.65 1.83
C ALA A 64 -1.67 -7.76 2.68
N THR A 65 -1.60 -7.61 4.00
CA THR A 65 -2.22 -8.58 4.90
C THR A 65 -3.73 -8.64 4.66
N ASN A 66 -4.36 -7.48 4.54
CA ASN A 66 -5.78 -7.44 4.24
C ASN A 66 -6.11 -8.09 2.91
N ALA A 67 -5.32 -7.81 1.89
CA ALA A 67 -5.56 -8.39 0.58
C ALA A 67 -5.40 -9.91 0.61
N LEU A 68 -4.42 -10.40 1.36
CA LEU A 68 -4.21 -11.85 1.47
C LEU A 68 -5.29 -12.54 2.28
N LYS A 69 -5.85 -11.85 3.28
CA LYS A 69 -6.90 -12.44 4.11
C LYS A 69 -8.26 -12.37 3.47
N HIS A 70 -8.57 -11.26 2.81
CA HIS A 70 -9.93 -10.98 2.36
C HIS A 70 -10.06 -10.91 0.85
N GLY A 71 -8.95 -10.81 0.13
CA GLY A 71 -8.98 -10.74 -1.32
C GLY A 71 -8.72 -12.09 -1.95
N ILE A 72 -8.47 -12.07 -3.26
CA ILE A 72 -8.15 -13.27 -4.02
C ILE A 72 -6.71 -13.15 -4.51
N PRO A 73 -5.86 -14.12 -4.16
CA PRO A 73 -4.44 -14.06 -4.56
C PRO A 73 -4.25 -14.25 -6.07
N PRO A 74 -3.11 -13.89 -6.61
CA PRO A 74 -1.99 -13.30 -5.90
C PRO A 74 -2.22 -11.84 -5.56
N THR A 75 -1.60 -11.40 -4.46
CA THR A 75 -1.58 -9.99 -4.10
C THR A 75 -0.36 -9.36 -4.73
N ILE A 76 -0.55 -8.23 -5.39
CA ILE A 76 0.53 -7.54 -6.09
C ILE A 76 0.79 -6.22 -5.40
N VAL A 77 2.02 -6.02 -4.96
CA VAL A 77 2.42 -4.77 -4.31
C VAL A 77 3.40 -4.07 -5.24
N ARG A 78 3.14 -2.80 -5.52
CA ARG A 78 4.03 -2.00 -6.37
C ARG A 78 4.45 -0.74 -5.64
N LEU A 79 5.71 -0.37 -5.83
CA LEU A 79 6.23 0.91 -5.38
C LEU A 79 6.44 1.76 -6.60
N LEU A 80 5.78 2.91 -6.63
CA LEU A 80 5.86 3.82 -7.77
C LEU A 80 6.38 5.17 -7.29
N ALA A 81 6.89 5.95 -8.22
CA ALA A 81 7.39 7.28 -7.91
C ALA A 81 6.89 8.28 -8.94
N ILE A 82 6.57 9.47 -8.47
CA ILE A 82 6.24 10.59 -9.33
C ILE A 82 6.65 11.87 -8.62
N ASP A 83 7.46 12.69 -9.29
CA ASP A 83 7.92 13.96 -8.74
C ASP A 83 8.46 13.77 -7.32
N GLU A 84 7.80 14.35 -6.34
CA GLU A 84 8.27 14.29 -4.96
C GLU A 84 7.45 13.35 -4.11
N SER A 85 6.77 12.42 -4.75
CA SER A 85 5.93 11.47 -4.04
C SER A 85 6.32 10.03 -4.36
N LEU A 86 6.13 9.17 -3.37
CA LEU A 86 6.18 7.73 -3.56
C LEU A 86 4.76 7.23 -3.41
N ILE A 87 4.43 6.24 -4.23
CA ILE A 87 3.08 5.66 -4.22
C ILE A 87 3.21 4.17 -3.97
N LEU A 88 2.45 3.70 -3.01
CA LEU A 88 2.34 2.29 -2.74
C LEU A 88 1.00 1.81 -3.27
N ASP A 89 1.01 0.78 -4.10
CA ASP A 89 -0.20 0.24 -4.75
C ASP A 89 -0.30 -1.23 -4.39
N VAL A 90 -1.44 -1.63 -3.84
CA VAL A 90 -1.66 -3.02 -3.44
C VAL A 90 -2.91 -3.52 -4.13
N ALA A 91 -2.77 -4.60 -4.89
CA ALA A 91 -3.83 -5.14 -5.72
C ALA A 91 -4.16 -6.58 -5.34
N ASP A 92 -5.44 -6.93 -5.38
CA ASP A 92 -5.87 -8.31 -5.35
C ASP A 92 -6.88 -8.53 -6.48
N HIS A 93 -7.36 -9.76 -6.61
CA HIS A 93 -8.21 -10.14 -7.74
C HIS A 93 -9.68 -10.28 -7.37
N ASP A 94 -10.07 -9.81 -6.20
CA ASP A 94 -11.47 -9.87 -5.79
C ASP A 94 -12.20 -8.61 -6.24
N LEU A 95 -12.89 -8.70 -7.36
CA LEU A 95 -13.63 -7.57 -7.91
C LEU A 95 -15.04 -7.46 -7.34
N SER A 96 -15.41 -8.35 -6.45
CA SER A 96 -16.78 -8.39 -5.93
C SER A 96 -17.01 -7.45 -4.76
N THR A 97 -15.94 -6.87 -4.20
CA THR A 97 -16.07 -5.99 -3.04
C THR A 97 -15.41 -4.65 -3.30
N ILE A 98 -15.87 -3.65 -2.58
CA ILE A 98 -15.30 -2.29 -2.64
C ILE A 98 -14.55 -2.05 -1.34
N PRO A 99 -13.36 -1.45 -1.40
CA PRO A 99 -12.66 -1.12 -0.15
C PRO A 99 -13.46 -0.13 0.69
N GLU A 100 -13.51 -0.37 1.98
CA GLU A 100 -14.21 0.51 2.91
C GLU A 100 -13.41 0.66 4.17
N LEU A 101 -13.59 1.82 4.80
CA LEU A 101 -13.06 2.02 6.14
C LEU A 101 -13.92 1.20 7.10
N SER A 102 -13.26 0.53 8.02
CA SER A 102 -13.96 -0.31 8.98
C SER A 102 -13.60 0.14 10.38
N ASP A 103 -14.30 1.17 10.84
CA ASP A 103 -14.05 1.70 12.16
C ASP A 103 -14.84 1.00 13.26
N THR A 104 -15.63 0.00 12.87
CA THR A 104 -16.39 -0.77 13.85
C THR A 104 -15.70 -2.07 14.22
N ARG A 105 -14.61 -2.42 13.57
CA ARG A 105 -13.91 -3.66 13.87
C ARG A 105 -13.09 -3.51 15.14
N PRO A 106 -13.11 -4.55 16.01
CA PRO A 106 -12.28 -4.49 17.20
C PRO A 106 -10.80 -4.49 16.86
N MET A 107 -10.01 -4.00 17.77
CA MET A 107 -8.57 -4.06 17.66
C MET A 107 -8.14 -5.51 17.47
N GLY A 108 -7.24 -5.72 16.52
CA GLY A 108 -6.73 -7.05 16.27
C GLY A 108 -7.58 -7.91 15.37
N ALA A 109 -8.75 -7.43 14.96
CA ALA A 109 -9.62 -8.21 14.07
C ALA A 109 -9.24 -8.09 12.61
N GLY A 110 -8.21 -7.32 12.29
CA GLY A 110 -7.84 -7.06 10.90
C GLY A 110 -8.66 -5.93 10.33
N GLY A 111 -8.36 -5.54 9.10
CA GLY A 111 -9.10 -4.49 8.43
C GLY A 111 -8.72 -3.09 8.86
N ARG A 112 -7.62 -2.94 9.57
CA ARG A 112 -7.16 -1.64 10.03
C ARG A 112 -6.20 -0.98 9.06
N GLY A 113 -5.81 -1.71 8.01
CA GLY A 113 -4.83 -1.19 7.07
C GLY A 113 -5.26 0.11 6.43
N LEU A 114 -6.54 0.20 6.03
CA LEU A 114 -7.05 1.43 5.43
C LEU A 114 -7.04 2.59 6.42
N GLN A 115 -7.36 2.33 7.67
CA GLN A 115 -7.34 3.38 8.69
C GLN A 115 -5.92 3.88 8.92
N ILE A 116 -4.96 2.97 8.96
CA ILE A 116 -3.56 3.36 9.12
C ILE A 116 -3.12 4.18 7.92
N ALA A 117 -3.45 3.71 6.70
CA ALA A 117 -3.07 4.42 5.50
C ALA A 117 -3.65 5.83 5.48
N MET A 118 -4.93 5.97 5.85
CA MET A 118 -5.57 7.28 5.88
C MET A 118 -4.90 8.22 6.88
N ALA A 119 -4.39 7.65 7.97
CA ALA A 119 -3.82 8.48 9.03
C ALA A 119 -2.41 8.98 8.69
N VAL A 120 -1.64 8.21 7.92
CA VAL A 120 -0.22 8.51 7.74
C VAL A 120 0.16 8.88 6.30
N SER A 121 -0.76 8.76 5.35
CA SER A 121 -0.46 9.03 3.94
C SER A 121 -0.94 10.41 3.54
N LEU A 122 -0.36 10.95 2.47
CA LEU A 122 -0.83 12.20 1.90
C LEU A 122 -2.19 12.01 1.22
N GLU A 123 -2.31 10.94 0.47
CA GLU A 123 -3.55 10.60 -0.23
C GLU A 123 -3.75 9.11 -0.21
N VAL A 124 -5.01 8.68 -0.20
CA VAL A 124 -5.37 7.28 -0.33
C VAL A 124 -6.54 7.20 -1.28
N GLY A 125 -6.50 6.24 -2.19
CA GLY A 125 -7.59 6.02 -3.12
C GLY A 125 -7.65 4.56 -3.53
N TRP A 126 -8.63 4.23 -4.36
CA TRP A 126 -8.72 2.89 -4.93
C TRP A 126 -9.22 2.98 -6.36
N TYR A 127 -8.93 1.95 -7.13
CA TYR A 127 -9.43 1.84 -8.48
C TYR A 127 -9.48 0.37 -8.86
N ALA A 128 -10.17 0.07 -9.93
CA ALA A 128 -10.29 -1.29 -10.43
C ALA A 128 -9.84 -1.33 -11.88
N THR A 129 -9.19 -2.42 -12.24
CA THR A 129 -8.90 -2.74 -13.62
C THR A 129 -9.81 -3.88 -14.05
N ASP A 130 -9.59 -4.44 -15.23
CA ASP A 130 -10.36 -5.59 -15.67
C ASP A 130 -10.17 -6.79 -14.76
N ARG A 131 -9.07 -6.85 -14.04
CA ARG A 131 -8.69 -8.04 -13.29
C ARG A 131 -8.43 -7.80 -11.83
N THR A 132 -8.17 -6.56 -11.42
CA THR A 132 -7.72 -6.31 -10.07
C THR A 132 -8.47 -5.16 -9.43
N LYS A 133 -8.48 -5.21 -8.12
CA LYS A 133 -8.94 -4.12 -7.26
C LYS A 133 -7.69 -3.60 -6.55
N ASN A 134 -7.41 -2.33 -6.70
CA ASN A 134 -6.18 -1.72 -6.21
C ASN A 134 -6.46 -0.64 -5.19
N ILE A 135 -5.70 -0.66 -4.11
CA ILE A 135 -5.71 0.41 -3.12
C ILE A 135 -4.32 1.02 -3.14
N TRP A 136 -4.25 2.35 -3.18
CA TRP A 136 -2.96 3.02 -3.21
C TRP A 136 -2.90 4.12 -2.18
N ALA A 137 -1.68 4.41 -1.76
CA ALA A 137 -1.41 5.47 -0.81
C ALA A 137 -0.16 6.21 -1.25
N SER A 138 -0.15 7.54 -1.08
CA SER A 138 1.00 8.33 -1.46
C SER A 138 1.70 8.88 -0.23
N PHE A 139 3.01 9.05 -0.35
CA PHE A 139 3.88 9.50 0.73
C PHE A 139 4.84 10.52 0.18
N PRO A 140 5.30 11.45 1.00
CA PRO A 140 6.30 12.39 0.54
C PRO A 140 7.62 11.66 0.27
N ARG A 141 8.28 12.05 -0.82
CA ARG A 141 9.57 11.49 -1.14
C ARG A 141 10.68 12.30 -0.49
N ARG A 142 10.36 13.50 -0.12
CA ARG A 142 11.31 14.42 0.47
C ARG A 142 10.69 15.15 1.61
#